data_fa451f6d95bad71acc9885a2166593be
#
_entry.id   fa451f6d95bad71acc9885a2166593be
#
_cell.length_a   1.000
_cell.length_b   1.000
_cell.length_c   1.000
_cell.angle_alpha   90.00
_cell.angle_beta   90.00
_cell.angle_gamma   90.00
#
_symmetry.space_group_name_H-M   'P 1'
#
loop_
_entity.id
_entity.type
_entity.pdbx_description
1 polymer ?
#
loop_
_entity_poly.entity_id
_entity_poly.type
_entity_poly.pdbx_seq_one_letter_code
_entity_poly.pdbx_strand_id
1 'polypeptide(L)'
;LAAEIENPLPFAIEKDSPDPQVLVMHTHATEDYRLSAGLWFSPGDGARSTDRSINMCAVGRVVTDTLNAAGIHTLHDETLNDYPSYTGSYANSRAVVQQYLAQYPSIKVVLDVHRDAIETEGGSRYAPVCTVNGRQAAQVMIICGCDNGTSVQLPNWRQNLRFAAAWERSMEGLYPGFTRPVLFSYRFYNQDLTTGSLLIEIGGHGNNLNEALY
;
A
#
# COMPACT_ATOMS: atom_id res chain seq x y z
N LEU A 1 21.58 2.57 -8.90
CA LEU A 1 20.43 2.83 -8.04
C LEU A 1 20.56 4.17 -7.31
N ALA A 2 21.68 4.45 -6.61
CA ALA A 2 21.87 5.70 -5.87
C ALA A 2 21.67 6.96 -6.74
N ALA A 3 22.23 6.98 -7.96
CA ALA A 3 22.02 8.09 -8.88
C ALA A 3 20.56 8.18 -9.39
N GLU A 4 19.84 7.07 -9.43
CA GLU A 4 18.45 7.03 -9.92
C GLU A 4 17.48 7.68 -8.92
N ILE A 5 17.66 7.42 -7.64
CA ILE A 5 16.77 7.98 -6.60
C ILE A 5 16.93 9.48 -6.37
N GLU A 6 18.01 10.08 -6.88
CA GLU A 6 18.23 11.53 -6.83
C GLU A 6 17.62 12.28 -8.04
N ASN A 7 17.12 11.55 -9.05
CA ASN A 7 16.45 12.17 -10.18
C ASN A 7 15.06 12.72 -9.75
N PRO A 8 14.55 13.76 -10.44
CA PRO A 8 13.22 14.31 -10.18
C PRO A 8 12.12 13.25 -10.28
N LEU A 9 11.04 13.46 -9.53
CA LEU A 9 9.84 12.63 -9.64
C LEU A 9 9.30 12.69 -11.08
N PRO A 10 8.76 11.57 -11.60
CA PRO A 10 8.27 11.49 -12.98
C PRO A 10 6.92 12.20 -13.18
N PHE A 11 6.32 12.70 -12.11
CA PHE A 11 5.04 13.41 -12.09
C PHE A 11 5.05 14.52 -11.03
N ALA A 12 4.10 15.43 -11.14
CA ALA A 12 3.77 16.40 -10.11
C ALA A 12 2.30 16.22 -9.71
N ILE A 13 2.02 16.31 -8.43
CA ILE A 13 0.65 16.36 -7.90
C ILE A 13 0.23 17.82 -7.79
N GLU A 14 -0.91 18.13 -8.37
CA GLU A 14 -1.52 19.46 -8.34
C GLU A 14 -2.51 19.52 -7.18
N LYS A 15 -2.23 20.39 -6.23
CA LYS A 15 -3.10 20.60 -5.08
C LYS A 15 -4.41 21.25 -5.51
N ASP A 16 -5.51 20.80 -4.90
CA ASP A 16 -6.87 21.27 -5.14
C ASP A 16 -7.33 21.09 -6.60
N SER A 17 -6.72 20.14 -7.34
CA SER A 17 -7.17 19.77 -8.68
C SER A 17 -8.60 19.21 -8.66
N PRO A 18 -9.48 19.63 -9.60
CA PRO A 18 -10.81 19.03 -9.74
C PRO A 18 -10.76 17.58 -10.21
N ASP A 19 -9.69 17.20 -10.90
CA ASP A 19 -9.51 15.85 -11.44
C ASP A 19 -8.72 14.96 -10.46
N PRO A 20 -9.09 13.67 -10.31
CA PRO A 20 -8.38 12.76 -9.42
C PRO A 20 -6.97 12.46 -9.93
N GLN A 21 -6.00 12.44 -9.02
CA GLN A 21 -4.60 12.20 -9.34
C GLN A 21 -4.03 10.96 -8.66
N VAL A 22 -4.72 10.44 -7.65
CA VAL A 22 -4.35 9.26 -6.88
C VAL A 22 -5.51 8.27 -6.88
N LEU A 23 -5.21 7.00 -7.03
CA LEU A 23 -6.12 5.88 -6.79
C LEU A 23 -5.56 5.02 -5.67
N VAL A 24 -6.33 4.85 -4.61
CA VAL A 24 -6.10 3.85 -3.55
C VAL A 24 -6.95 2.63 -3.88
N MET A 25 -6.37 1.44 -3.85
CA MET A 25 -7.05 0.19 -4.12
C MET A 25 -6.39 -0.96 -3.36
N HIS A 26 -6.95 -2.16 -3.44
CA HIS A 26 -6.50 -3.32 -2.71
C HIS A 26 -6.58 -4.58 -3.58
N THR A 27 -5.44 -5.18 -3.94
CA THR A 27 -5.43 -6.50 -4.58
C THR A 27 -5.93 -7.57 -3.62
N HIS A 28 -5.57 -7.45 -2.34
CA HIS A 28 -6.03 -8.33 -1.27
C HIS A 28 -6.92 -7.58 -0.26
N ALA A 29 -8.06 -7.09 -0.75
CA ALA A 29 -8.99 -6.27 0.03
C ALA A 29 -9.54 -6.98 1.27
N THR A 30 -9.63 -8.33 1.24
CA THR A 30 -10.13 -9.10 2.40
C THR A 30 -9.10 -9.28 3.52
N GLU A 31 -7.84 -8.89 3.34
CA GLU A 31 -6.88 -8.89 4.44
C GLU A 31 -7.40 -8.02 5.59
N ASP A 32 -7.24 -8.53 6.81
CA ASP A 32 -7.73 -7.83 8.00
C ASP A 32 -6.68 -7.79 9.11
N TYR A 33 -7.02 -7.14 10.21
CA TYR A 33 -6.20 -6.97 11.39
C TYR A 33 -6.90 -7.55 12.61
N ARG A 34 -6.14 -7.78 13.67
CA ARG A 34 -6.73 -8.13 14.94
C ARG A 34 -7.61 -6.98 15.46
N LEU A 35 -8.75 -7.31 16.02
CA LEU A 35 -9.64 -6.33 16.64
C LEU A 35 -9.29 -6.05 18.12
N SER A 36 -8.44 -6.90 18.71
CA SER A 36 -7.98 -6.75 20.11
C SER A 36 -6.54 -6.23 20.16
N ALA A 37 -6.24 -5.46 21.20
CA ALA A 37 -4.87 -4.97 21.48
C ALA A 37 -4.02 -5.97 22.28
N GLY A 38 -4.55 -7.17 22.63
CA GLY A 38 -3.83 -8.18 23.41
C GLY A 38 -2.64 -8.79 22.68
N LEU A 39 -1.74 -9.45 23.42
CA LEU A 39 -0.61 -10.19 22.85
C LEU A 39 -1.00 -11.57 22.32
N TRP A 40 -2.21 -12.02 22.59
CA TRP A 40 -2.72 -13.32 22.22
C TRP A 40 -3.78 -13.20 21.12
N PHE A 41 -3.86 -14.19 20.27
CA PHE A 41 -4.90 -14.30 19.24
C PHE A 41 -5.40 -15.76 19.19
N SER A 42 -6.66 -15.93 18.81
CA SER A 42 -7.22 -17.26 18.54
C SER A 42 -6.81 -17.73 17.14
N PRO A 43 -6.72 -19.05 16.87
CA PRO A 43 -6.30 -19.57 15.57
C PRO A 43 -7.10 -19.06 14.36
N GLY A 44 -8.30 -18.53 14.57
CA GLY A 44 -9.15 -17.95 13.51
C GLY A 44 -9.10 -16.42 13.42
N ASP A 45 -8.36 -15.75 14.33
CA ASP A 45 -8.32 -14.29 14.37
C ASP A 45 -7.39 -13.74 13.27
N GLY A 46 -7.85 -12.71 12.59
CA GLY A 46 -7.02 -11.83 11.77
C GLY A 46 -6.40 -12.55 10.58
N ALA A 47 -7.22 -13.12 9.72
CA ALA A 47 -6.74 -13.62 8.43
C ALA A 47 -7.37 -12.86 7.28
N ARG A 48 -8.70 -12.97 7.11
CA ARG A 48 -9.43 -12.34 6.02
C ARG A 48 -10.89 -12.12 6.41
N SER A 49 -11.43 -10.97 6.02
CA SER A 49 -12.83 -10.60 6.21
C SER A 49 -13.39 -9.89 4.98
N THR A 50 -14.65 -10.16 4.64
CA THR A 50 -15.39 -9.39 3.62
C THR A 50 -16.03 -8.12 4.21
N ASP A 51 -15.93 -7.91 5.51
CA ASP A 51 -16.41 -6.70 6.17
C ASP A 51 -15.45 -5.54 5.92
N ARG A 52 -15.89 -4.58 5.10
CA ARG A 52 -15.11 -3.40 4.71
C ARG A 52 -14.83 -2.43 5.87
N SER A 53 -15.44 -2.63 7.02
CA SER A 53 -15.16 -1.80 8.21
C SER A 53 -13.94 -2.25 9.00
N ILE A 54 -13.43 -3.47 8.74
CA ILE A 54 -12.32 -4.06 9.50
C ILE A 54 -11.19 -4.63 8.61
N ASN A 55 -11.40 -4.70 7.30
CA ASN A 55 -10.40 -5.17 6.34
C ASN A 55 -9.60 -4.00 5.73
N MET A 56 -8.83 -4.27 4.67
CA MET A 56 -7.98 -3.25 4.04
C MET A 56 -8.74 -2.03 3.53
N CYS A 57 -10.03 -2.17 3.19
CA CYS A 57 -10.86 -1.02 2.79
C CYS A 57 -10.98 0.03 3.91
N ALA A 58 -10.99 -0.38 5.19
CA ALA A 58 -11.00 0.56 6.31
C ALA A 58 -9.73 1.42 6.34
N VAL A 59 -8.58 0.80 6.12
CA VAL A 59 -7.28 1.48 6.08
C VAL A 59 -7.18 2.37 4.84
N GLY A 60 -7.53 1.85 3.67
CA GLY A 60 -7.56 2.62 2.42
C GLY A 60 -8.43 3.86 2.49
N ARG A 61 -9.57 3.78 3.22
CA ARG A 61 -10.45 4.93 3.45
C ARG A 61 -9.74 6.04 4.24
N VAL A 62 -9.04 5.69 5.31
CA VAL A 62 -8.28 6.67 6.11
C VAL A 62 -7.19 7.34 5.28
N VAL A 63 -6.45 6.57 4.47
CA VAL A 63 -5.44 7.11 3.54
C VAL A 63 -6.09 8.08 2.55
N THR A 64 -7.19 7.66 1.93
CA THR A 64 -7.94 8.47 0.94
C THR A 64 -8.48 9.76 1.55
N ASP A 65 -9.12 9.67 2.70
CA ASP A 65 -9.70 10.83 3.39
C ASP A 65 -8.62 11.83 3.80
N THR A 66 -7.46 11.32 4.25
CA THR A 66 -6.31 12.14 4.63
C THR A 66 -5.73 12.88 3.42
N LEU A 67 -5.57 12.21 2.29
CA LEU A 67 -5.09 12.82 1.05
C LEU A 67 -6.07 13.87 0.52
N ASN A 68 -7.37 13.56 0.50
CA ASN A 68 -8.41 14.50 0.11
C ASN A 68 -8.45 15.72 1.03
N ALA A 69 -8.34 15.55 2.34
CA ALA A 69 -8.26 16.64 3.30
C ALA A 69 -7.02 17.54 3.10
N ALA A 70 -5.94 16.98 2.55
CA ALA A 70 -4.74 17.72 2.17
C ALA A 70 -4.84 18.41 0.80
N GLY A 71 -5.97 18.30 0.09
CA GLY A 71 -6.20 18.87 -1.24
C GLY A 71 -5.64 18.00 -2.38
N ILE A 72 -5.35 16.72 -2.12
CA ILE A 72 -4.92 15.76 -3.14
C ILE A 72 -6.12 14.91 -3.53
N HIS A 73 -6.77 15.23 -4.65
CA HIS A 73 -7.96 14.52 -5.11
C HIS A 73 -7.65 13.04 -5.36
N THR A 74 -8.18 12.20 -4.49
CA THR A 74 -7.91 10.77 -4.39
C THR A 74 -9.20 9.97 -4.49
N LEU A 75 -9.20 8.95 -5.33
CA LEU A 75 -10.28 7.97 -5.41
C LEU A 75 -9.90 6.73 -4.60
N HIS A 76 -10.91 6.04 -4.08
CA HIS A 76 -10.75 4.78 -3.38
C HIS A 76 -11.61 3.70 -4.02
N ASP A 77 -11.01 2.58 -4.40
CA ASP A 77 -11.70 1.38 -4.85
C ASP A 77 -11.74 0.33 -3.74
N GLU A 78 -12.94 -0.11 -3.39
CA GLU A 78 -13.21 -1.11 -2.35
C GLU A 78 -13.64 -2.47 -2.94
N THR A 79 -13.30 -2.76 -4.20
CA THR A 79 -13.58 -4.05 -4.82
C THR A 79 -12.81 -5.16 -4.10
N LEU A 80 -13.52 -6.23 -3.73
CA LEU A 80 -12.91 -7.40 -3.09
C LEU A 80 -12.28 -8.29 -4.17
N ASN A 81 -11.10 -7.90 -4.68
CA ASN A 81 -10.43 -8.53 -5.81
C ASN A 81 -9.98 -9.98 -5.53
N ASP A 82 -9.85 -10.35 -4.26
CA ASP A 82 -9.44 -11.66 -3.76
C ASP A 82 -10.61 -12.50 -3.20
N TYR A 83 -11.86 -12.10 -3.48
CA TYR A 83 -13.06 -12.83 -3.07
C TYR A 83 -14.02 -13.02 -4.26
N PRO A 84 -14.65 -14.19 -4.42
CA PRO A 84 -14.57 -15.37 -3.54
C PRO A 84 -13.32 -16.24 -3.73
N SER A 85 -12.43 -15.89 -4.65
CA SER A 85 -11.20 -16.64 -4.92
C SER A 85 -9.96 -15.76 -4.76
N TYR A 86 -9.01 -16.23 -3.98
CA TYR A 86 -7.69 -15.59 -3.88
C TYR A 86 -6.90 -15.68 -5.20
N THR A 87 -7.06 -16.82 -5.92
CA THR A 87 -6.38 -17.01 -7.21
C THR A 87 -6.94 -16.04 -8.24
N GLY A 88 -6.04 -15.30 -8.89
CA GLY A 88 -6.41 -14.32 -9.90
C GLY A 88 -6.63 -12.89 -9.37
N SER A 89 -6.45 -12.63 -8.06
CA SER A 89 -6.65 -11.32 -7.46
C SER A 89 -5.88 -10.19 -8.16
N TYR A 90 -4.62 -10.44 -8.58
CA TYR A 90 -3.84 -9.46 -9.35
C TYR A 90 -4.39 -9.20 -10.76
N ALA A 91 -4.99 -10.19 -11.41
CA ALA A 91 -5.66 -9.98 -12.71
C ALA A 91 -6.95 -9.16 -12.53
N ASN A 92 -7.70 -9.43 -11.46
CA ASN A 92 -8.92 -8.69 -11.12
C ASN A 92 -8.58 -7.23 -10.80
N SER A 93 -7.64 -6.98 -9.90
CA SER A 93 -7.22 -5.64 -9.52
C SER A 93 -6.65 -4.87 -10.70
N ARG A 94 -5.90 -5.53 -11.59
CA ARG A 94 -5.42 -4.91 -12.84
C ARG A 94 -6.56 -4.39 -13.70
N ALA A 95 -7.60 -5.22 -13.90
CA ALA A 95 -8.75 -4.82 -14.70
C ALA A 95 -9.48 -3.61 -14.08
N VAL A 96 -9.63 -3.59 -12.76
CA VAL A 96 -10.20 -2.45 -12.03
C VAL A 96 -9.37 -1.19 -12.24
N VAL A 97 -8.06 -1.25 -12.01
CA VAL A 97 -7.17 -0.10 -12.18
C VAL A 97 -7.21 0.42 -13.62
N GLN A 98 -7.19 -0.47 -14.62
CA GLN A 98 -7.28 -0.08 -16.03
C GLN A 98 -8.58 0.66 -16.36
N GLN A 99 -9.72 0.29 -15.74
CA GLN A 99 -10.97 1.03 -15.89
C GLN A 99 -10.87 2.45 -15.32
N TYR A 100 -10.29 2.60 -14.12
CA TYR A 100 -10.05 3.91 -13.51
C TYR A 100 -9.13 4.78 -14.36
N LEU A 101 -8.03 4.23 -14.87
CA LEU A 101 -7.09 4.98 -15.70
C LEU A 101 -7.70 5.39 -17.06
N ALA A 102 -8.60 4.57 -17.61
CA ALA A 102 -9.33 4.92 -18.83
C ALA A 102 -10.37 6.03 -18.58
N GLN A 103 -11.04 6.02 -17.42
CA GLN A 103 -12.04 7.02 -17.04
C GLN A 103 -11.38 8.32 -16.57
N TYR A 104 -10.25 8.24 -15.87
CA TYR A 104 -9.54 9.35 -15.26
C TYR A 104 -8.06 9.36 -15.68
N PRO A 105 -7.73 9.83 -16.88
CA PRO A 105 -6.33 9.89 -17.37
C PRO A 105 -5.43 10.82 -16.54
N SER A 106 -6.00 11.61 -15.65
CA SER A 106 -5.30 12.47 -14.69
C SER A 106 -4.64 11.70 -13.55
N ILE A 107 -5.00 10.43 -13.30
CA ILE A 107 -4.40 9.60 -12.26
C ILE A 107 -2.92 9.33 -12.59
N LYS A 108 -2.04 9.73 -11.68
CA LYS A 108 -0.58 9.60 -11.78
C LYS A 108 -0.04 8.54 -10.82
N VAL A 109 -0.74 8.34 -9.70
CA VAL A 109 -0.33 7.46 -8.60
C VAL A 109 -1.40 6.40 -8.37
N VAL A 110 -0.97 5.14 -8.25
CA VAL A 110 -1.82 4.01 -7.84
C VAL A 110 -1.16 3.36 -6.62
N LEU A 111 -1.88 3.32 -5.51
CA LEU A 111 -1.43 2.71 -4.26
C LEU A 111 -2.23 1.43 -4.02
N ASP A 112 -1.55 0.29 -4.15
CA ASP A 112 -2.09 -1.01 -3.77
C ASP A 112 -1.79 -1.23 -2.28
N VAL A 113 -2.79 -0.96 -1.43
CA VAL A 113 -2.60 -0.96 0.03
C VAL A 113 -2.93 -2.31 0.60
N HIS A 114 -1.96 -2.88 1.31
CA HIS A 114 -1.94 -4.21 1.91
C HIS A 114 -1.51 -4.17 3.37
N ARG A 115 -1.54 -5.31 4.03
CA ARG A 115 -0.80 -5.61 5.24
C ARG A 115 0.13 -6.81 5.03
N ASP A 116 1.27 -6.79 5.68
CA ASP A 116 2.25 -7.89 5.61
C ASP A 116 1.79 -9.13 6.41
N ALA A 117 2.39 -10.26 6.14
CA ALA A 117 2.15 -11.53 6.82
C ALA A 117 3.46 -12.12 7.35
N ILE A 118 3.97 -11.53 8.44
CA ILE A 118 5.26 -11.92 9.04
C ILE A 118 4.97 -12.88 10.20
N GLU A 119 5.36 -14.13 10.03
CA GLU A 119 5.13 -15.19 11.01
C GLU A 119 6.40 -16.02 11.23
N THR A 120 6.64 -16.45 12.47
CA THR A 120 7.71 -17.38 12.79
C THR A 120 7.30 -18.82 12.49
N GLU A 121 8.26 -19.74 12.42
CA GLU A 121 7.98 -21.17 12.32
C GLU A 121 7.12 -21.71 13.49
N GLY A 122 7.19 -21.06 14.65
CA GLY A 122 6.38 -21.38 15.83
C GLY A 122 4.97 -20.75 15.83
N GLY A 123 4.55 -20.09 14.74
CA GLY A 123 3.22 -19.48 14.61
C GLY A 123 3.06 -18.15 15.33
N SER A 124 4.15 -17.54 15.83
CA SER A 124 4.09 -16.19 16.39
C SER A 124 4.04 -15.16 15.28
N ARG A 125 3.11 -14.21 15.38
CA ARG A 125 2.93 -13.12 14.41
C ARG A 125 3.70 -11.88 14.85
N TYR A 126 4.47 -11.31 13.94
CA TYR A 126 5.10 -10.01 14.19
C TYR A 126 4.10 -8.88 13.95
N ALA A 127 4.10 -7.92 14.87
CA ALA A 127 3.40 -6.65 14.75
C ALA A 127 4.42 -5.52 14.59
N PRO A 128 4.81 -5.14 13.37
CA PRO A 128 5.70 -4.00 13.17
C PRO A 128 5.03 -2.72 13.67
N VAL A 129 5.59 -2.13 14.71
CA VAL A 129 5.05 -0.91 15.34
C VAL A 129 6.12 0.13 15.55
N CYS A 130 5.72 1.38 15.52
CA CYS A 130 6.51 2.54 15.97
C CYS A 130 5.65 3.41 16.89
N THR A 131 6.25 4.43 17.47
CA THR A 131 5.53 5.42 18.26
C THR A 131 5.51 6.75 17.53
N VAL A 132 4.31 7.21 17.18
CA VAL A 132 4.08 8.51 16.56
C VAL A 132 3.24 9.35 17.53
N ASN A 133 3.74 10.53 17.91
CA ASN A 133 3.05 11.44 18.85
C ASN A 133 2.54 10.77 20.14
N GLY A 134 3.31 9.80 20.68
CA GLY A 134 2.98 9.08 21.91
C GLY A 134 1.97 7.94 21.74
N ARG A 135 1.54 7.61 20.52
CA ARG A 135 0.64 6.48 20.20
C ARG A 135 1.38 5.43 19.37
N GLN A 136 0.99 4.17 19.55
CA GLN A 136 1.46 3.11 18.66
C GLN A 136 0.77 3.20 17.30
N ALA A 137 1.59 3.14 16.25
CA ALA A 137 1.20 3.07 14.86
C ALA A 137 1.81 1.83 14.21
N ALA A 138 1.13 1.24 13.25
CA ALA A 138 1.72 0.21 12.41
C ALA A 138 2.81 0.82 11.53
N GLN A 139 3.98 0.17 11.45
CA GLN A 139 5.03 0.62 10.53
C GLN A 139 4.62 0.38 9.08
N VAL A 140 5.03 1.29 8.21
CA VAL A 140 4.80 1.19 6.77
C VAL A 140 6.02 0.60 6.06
N MET A 141 5.81 -0.25 5.05
CA MET A 141 6.84 -0.65 4.10
C MET A 141 6.35 -0.42 2.68
N ILE A 142 7.20 0.18 1.86
CA ILE A 142 6.94 0.29 0.43
C ILE A 142 7.58 -0.89 -0.28
N ILE A 143 6.82 -1.59 -1.12
CA ILE A 143 7.34 -2.57 -2.06
C ILE A 143 7.41 -1.93 -3.44
N CYS A 144 8.63 -1.79 -3.95
CA CYS A 144 8.91 -1.31 -5.29
C CYS A 144 9.47 -2.46 -6.14
N GLY A 145 8.76 -2.82 -7.18
CA GLY A 145 9.18 -3.83 -8.12
C GLY A 145 10.35 -3.36 -9.01
N CYS A 146 11.11 -4.32 -9.54
CA CYS A 146 12.10 -4.03 -10.56
C CYS A 146 12.10 -5.10 -11.65
N ASP A 147 12.57 -4.69 -12.82
CA ASP A 147 12.73 -5.53 -14.00
C ASP A 147 13.99 -6.40 -13.88
N ASN A 148 13.89 -7.68 -14.24
CA ASN A 148 15.04 -8.59 -14.31
C ASN A 148 15.45 -8.92 -15.75
N GLY A 149 14.81 -8.28 -16.75
CA GLY A 149 15.08 -8.51 -18.16
C GLY A 149 14.54 -9.83 -18.73
N THR A 150 13.84 -10.62 -17.92
CA THR A 150 13.34 -11.95 -18.33
C THR A 150 11.89 -12.19 -17.87
N SER A 151 11.68 -12.74 -16.67
CA SER A 151 10.37 -13.12 -16.14
C SER A 151 9.57 -11.96 -15.55
N VAL A 152 10.23 -10.90 -15.12
CA VAL A 152 9.59 -9.68 -14.65
C VAL A 152 9.91 -8.55 -15.61
N GLN A 153 8.89 -8.07 -16.32
CA GLN A 153 8.99 -6.96 -17.25
C GLN A 153 8.26 -5.76 -16.64
N LEU A 154 9.04 -4.81 -16.12
CA LEU A 154 8.54 -3.61 -15.45
C LEU A 154 9.29 -2.38 -15.97
N PRO A 155 8.97 -1.89 -17.18
CA PRO A 155 9.79 -0.88 -17.87
C PRO A 155 9.88 0.46 -17.15
N ASN A 156 8.87 0.79 -16.32
CA ASN A 156 8.79 2.03 -15.54
C ASN A 156 9.33 1.90 -14.09
N TRP A 157 10.03 0.81 -13.75
CA TRP A 157 10.50 0.57 -12.39
C TRP A 157 11.39 1.69 -11.82
N ARG A 158 12.17 2.35 -12.69
CA ARG A 158 13.02 3.48 -12.25
C ARG A 158 12.20 4.66 -11.75
N GLN A 159 11.11 4.98 -12.44
CA GLN A 159 10.19 6.05 -12.05
C GLN A 159 9.51 5.71 -10.72
N ASN A 160 9.02 4.49 -10.58
CA ASN A 160 8.42 4.01 -9.33
C ASN A 160 9.43 4.04 -8.17
N LEU A 161 10.70 3.67 -8.42
CA LEU A 161 11.75 3.72 -7.41
C LEU A 161 12.05 5.15 -6.95
N ARG A 162 12.06 6.14 -7.84
CA ARG A 162 12.22 7.56 -7.45
C ARG A 162 11.12 7.98 -6.49
N PHE A 163 9.89 7.63 -6.80
CA PHE A 163 8.74 7.93 -5.94
C PHE A 163 8.83 7.20 -4.61
N ALA A 164 9.11 5.90 -4.61
CA ALA A 164 9.26 5.10 -3.40
C ALA A 164 10.33 5.69 -2.46
N ALA A 165 11.51 6.02 -2.99
CA ALA A 165 12.61 6.57 -2.21
C ALA A 165 12.32 7.98 -1.68
N ALA A 166 11.71 8.83 -2.48
CA ALA A 166 11.33 10.18 -2.06
C ALA A 166 10.27 10.15 -0.96
N TRP A 167 9.31 9.26 -1.08
CA TRP A 167 8.22 9.12 -0.12
C TRP A 167 8.72 8.52 1.21
N GLU A 168 9.51 7.45 1.15
CA GLU A 168 10.12 6.85 2.36
C GLU A 168 11.00 7.87 3.08
N ARG A 169 11.88 8.58 2.36
CA ARG A 169 12.72 9.65 2.94
C ARG A 169 11.89 10.74 3.63
N SER A 170 10.76 11.11 3.06
CA SER A 170 9.86 12.11 3.64
C SER A 170 9.21 11.60 4.92
N MET A 171 8.71 10.36 4.92
CA MET A 171 8.09 9.74 6.10
C MET A 171 9.09 9.58 7.25
N GLU A 172 10.29 9.05 6.97
CA GLU A 172 11.35 8.89 7.98
C GLU A 172 11.87 10.25 8.50
N GLY A 173 11.90 11.27 7.65
CA GLY A 173 12.29 12.63 8.05
C GLY A 173 11.30 13.27 9.02
N LEU A 174 10.01 12.96 8.88
CA LEU A 174 8.95 13.47 9.76
C LEU A 174 8.78 12.61 11.02
N TYR A 175 8.87 11.30 10.87
CA TYR A 175 8.60 10.31 11.94
C TYR A 175 9.67 9.21 11.91
N PRO A 176 10.85 9.43 12.53
CA PRO A 176 11.94 8.44 12.54
C PRO A 176 11.48 7.08 13.08
N GLY A 177 11.75 6.02 12.33
CA GLY A 177 11.33 4.66 12.65
C GLY A 177 9.89 4.33 12.23
N PHE A 178 9.21 5.21 11.49
CA PHE A 178 7.87 4.94 10.98
C PHE A 178 7.87 3.95 9.81
N THR A 179 8.90 4.01 8.96
CA THR A 179 8.99 3.08 7.83
C THR A 179 9.94 1.93 8.11
N ARG A 180 9.65 0.78 7.53
CA ARG A 180 10.64 -0.25 7.26
C ARG A 180 11.33 0.10 5.93
N PRO A 181 12.58 -0.35 5.69
CA PRO A 181 13.28 -0.07 4.43
C PRO A 181 12.46 -0.50 3.22
N VAL A 182 12.51 0.28 2.14
CA VAL A 182 11.86 -0.08 0.87
C VAL A 182 12.30 -1.47 0.42
N LEU A 183 11.35 -2.38 0.22
CA LEU A 183 11.61 -3.67 -0.39
C LEU A 183 11.71 -3.51 -1.91
N PHE A 184 12.93 -3.44 -2.42
CA PHE A 184 13.20 -3.35 -3.84
C PHE A 184 13.60 -4.72 -4.39
N SER A 185 12.70 -5.36 -5.17
CA SER A 185 12.91 -6.74 -5.60
C SER A 185 12.22 -7.05 -6.94
N TYR A 186 12.56 -8.20 -7.55
CA TYR A 186 11.96 -8.67 -8.80
C TYR A 186 10.51 -9.08 -8.57
N ARG A 187 9.61 -8.09 -8.56
CA ARG A 187 8.17 -8.23 -8.37
C ARG A 187 7.44 -7.39 -9.40
N PHE A 188 6.28 -7.85 -9.83
CA PHE A 188 5.46 -7.15 -10.83
C PHE A 188 4.36 -6.31 -10.17
N TYR A 189 3.47 -6.92 -9.42
CA TYR A 189 2.40 -6.29 -8.64
C TYR A 189 1.63 -5.18 -9.37
N ASN A 190 1.39 -5.36 -10.69
CA ASN A 190 0.72 -4.36 -11.54
C ASN A 190 1.37 -2.95 -11.54
N GLN A 191 2.63 -2.84 -11.11
CA GLN A 191 3.31 -1.55 -10.99
C GLN A 191 3.76 -0.95 -12.32
N ASP A 192 3.46 -1.62 -13.44
CA ASP A 192 3.63 -1.11 -14.80
C ASP A 192 2.52 -0.12 -15.22
N LEU A 193 1.43 -0.03 -14.46
CA LEU A 193 0.24 0.71 -14.88
C LEU A 193 0.41 2.23 -14.85
N THR A 194 1.23 2.77 -13.92
CA THR A 194 1.61 4.19 -13.90
C THR A 194 3.07 4.35 -13.47
N THR A 195 3.63 5.55 -13.63
CA THR A 195 4.98 5.89 -13.13
C THR A 195 5.02 6.19 -11.63
N GLY A 196 3.90 6.05 -10.93
CA GLY A 196 3.73 6.18 -9.49
C GLY A 196 2.96 5.02 -8.87
N SER A 197 3.05 3.81 -9.47
CA SER A 197 2.40 2.61 -8.92
C SER A 197 3.29 1.93 -7.90
N LEU A 198 2.81 1.81 -6.65
CA LEU A 198 3.51 1.16 -5.55
C LEU A 198 2.56 0.24 -4.77
N LEU A 199 3.12 -0.79 -4.14
CA LEU A 199 2.43 -1.58 -3.13
C LEU A 199 2.90 -1.12 -1.75
N ILE A 200 1.94 -0.92 -0.83
CA ILE A 200 2.21 -0.39 0.50
C ILE A 200 1.73 -1.40 1.54
N GLU A 201 2.65 -1.89 2.35
CA GLU A 201 2.34 -2.73 3.50
C GLU A 201 2.18 -1.85 4.75
N ILE A 202 0.99 -1.84 5.33
CA ILE A 202 0.72 -1.11 6.59
C ILE A 202 0.69 -2.14 7.72
N GLY A 203 1.79 -2.24 8.46
CA GLY A 203 1.97 -3.25 9.49
C GLY A 203 1.96 -4.68 8.96
N GLY A 204 1.42 -5.58 9.75
CA GLY A 204 1.24 -6.99 9.44
C GLY A 204 0.02 -7.58 10.15
N HIS A 205 -0.27 -8.85 9.88
CA HIS A 205 -1.41 -9.54 10.51
C HIS A 205 -1.26 -9.75 12.04
N GLY A 206 -0.12 -9.40 12.61
CA GLY A 206 0.09 -9.30 14.05
C GLY A 206 -0.40 -7.97 14.65
N ASN A 207 -0.53 -6.92 13.85
CA ASN A 207 -1.02 -5.63 14.30
C ASN A 207 -2.53 -5.66 14.60
N ASN A 208 -3.00 -4.76 15.45
CA ASN A 208 -4.41 -4.49 15.58
C ASN A 208 -4.87 -3.37 14.65
N LEU A 209 -6.17 -3.34 14.35
CA LEU A 209 -6.75 -2.38 13.41
C LEU A 209 -6.48 -0.92 13.82
N ASN A 210 -6.51 -0.59 15.12
CA ASN A 210 -6.27 0.80 15.55
C ASN A 210 -4.83 1.28 15.31
N GLU A 211 -3.86 0.37 15.32
CA GLU A 211 -2.46 0.68 14.96
C GLU A 211 -2.33 0.98 13.45
N ALA A 212 -3.14 0.33 12.61
CA ALA A 212 -3.14 0.52 11.18
C ALA A 212 -3.95 1.75 10.72
N LEU A 213 -4.97 2.14 11.49
CA LEU A 213 -5.80 3.33 11.21
C LEU A 213 -5.18 4.64 11.69
N TYR A 214 -4.13 4.57 12.53
CA TYR A 214 -3.43 5.75 13.03
C TYR A 214 -2.23 6.11 12.19
#